data_8e5b0b9071809e11381b73ffc1499a22
#
_entry.id   8e5b0b9071809e11381b73ffc1499a22
#
_cell.length_a   1.000
_cell.length_b   1.000
_cell.length_c   1.000
_cell.angle_alpha   90.00
_cell.angle_beta   90.00
_cell.angle_gamma   90.00
#
_symmetry.space_group_name_H-M   'P 1'
#
loop_
_entity.id
_entity.type
_entity.pdbx_description
1 polymer ?
#
loop_
_entity_poly.entity_id
_entity_poly.type
_entity_poly.pdbx_seq_one_letter_code
_entity_poly.pdbx_strand_id
1 'polypeptide(L)'
;MFTGIIEETGTVKKIIGQQVSGSIEIKAHKVLEGTKIGDSIAVNGVCLTVTRLQHDGFTADVMAETLRRTNLGQLPIGGAVNLERAMASDGRF
;
A
#
# COMPACT_ATOMS: atom_id res chain seq x y z
N MET A 1 -4.32 5.82 -11.91
CA MET A 1 -3.36 6.93 -12.06
C MET A 1 -3.07 7.55 -10.71
N PHE A 2 -1.82 7.86 -10.46
CA PHE A 2 -1.42 8.54 -9.22
C PHE A 2 -1.00 9.97 -9.53
N THR A 3 -1.30 10.88 -8.63
CA THR A 3 -1.02 12.30 -8.81
C THR A 3 0.27 12.74 -8.12
N GLY A 4 0.84 11.90 -7.27
CA GLY A 4 1.95 12.25 -6.43
C GLY A 4 1.55 12.99 -5.16
N ILE A 5 0.26 13.16 -4.94
CA ILE A 5 -0.25 13.85 -3.74
C ILE A 5 -0.53 12.82 -2.67
N ILE A 6 0.19 12.90 -1.56
CA ILE A 6 0.04 11.98 -0.45
C ILE A 6 -1.24 12.31 0.30
N GLU A 7 -2.10 11.32 0.46
CA GLU A 7 -3.39 11.50 1.14
C GLU A 7 -3.30 11.22 2.62
N GLU A 8 -2.39 10.34 3.01
CA GLU A 8 -2.30 9.89 4.39
C GLU A 8 -0.92 9.32 4.65
N THR A 9 -0.45 9.43 5.89
CA THR A 9 0.71 8.69 6.37
C THR A 9 0.20 7.50 7.15
N GLY A 10 0.50 6.29 6.68
CA GLY A 10 0.14 5.05 7.36
C GLY A 10 1.30 4.49 8.15
N THR A 11 1.05 3.36 8.80
CA THR A 11 2.05 2.68 9.64
C THR A 11 2.17 1.23 9.22
N VAL A 12 3.39 0.76 9.05
CA VAL A 12 3.66 -0.63 8.69
C VAL A 12 3.36 -1.52 9.89
N LYS A 13 2.43 -2.47 9.73
CA LYS A 13 2.09 -3.43 10.77
C LYS A 13 2.84 -4.74 10.60
N LYS A 14 3.06 -5.18 9.35
CA LYS A 14 3.65 -6.48 9.07
C LYS A 14 4.17 -6.52 7.65
N ILE A 15 5.28 -7.19 7.44
CA ILE A 15 5.82 -7.46 6.10
C ILE A 15 6.13 -8.94 6.04
N ILE A 16 5.59 -9.63 5.02
CA ILE A 16 5.85 -11.04 4.77
C ILE A 16 6.51 -11.13 3.40
N GLY A 17 7.74 -11.63 3.35
CA GLY A 17 8.44 -11.85 2.10
C GLY A 17 8.61 -13.34 1.84
N GLN A 18 8.38 -13.74 0.59
CA GLN A 18 8.60 -15.10 0.12
C GLN A 18 9.47 -15.04 -1.14
N GLN A 19 9.75 -16.20 -1.75
CA GLN A 19 10.70 -16.24 -2.88
C GLN A 19 10.22 -15.44 -4.09
N VAL A 20 8.92 -15.47 -4.38
CA VAL A 20 8.37 -14.86 -5.58
C VAL A 20 7.55 -13.63 -5.25
N SER A 21 6.82 -13.66 -4.16
CA SER A 21 5.92 -12.58 -3.78
C SER A 21 5.93 -12.40 -2.27
N GLY A 22 5.32 -11.33 -1.82
CA GLY A 22 5.14 -11.08 -0.41
C GLY A 22 3.90 -10.24 -0.19
N SER A 23 3.71 -9.82 1.04
CA SER A 23 2.61 -8.92 1.37
C SER A 23 3.06 -7.93 2.43
N ILE A 24 2.39 -6.77 2.44
CA ILE A 24 2.62 -5.75 3.44
C ILE A 24 1.27 -5.35 4.02
N GLU A 25 1.19 -5.30 5.35
CA GLU A 25 -0.01 -4.88 6.06
C GLU A 25 0.24 -3.50 6.65
N ILE A 26 -0.66 -2.57 6.34
CA ILE A 26 -0.47 -1.16 6.70
C ILE A 26 -1.71 -0.67 7.44
N LYS A 27 -1.48 -0.02 8.58
CA LYS A 27 -2.53 0.67 9.32
C LYS A 27 -2.82 2.00 8.64
N ALA A 28 -4.08 2.26 8.35
CA ALA A 28 -4.51 3.47 7.66
C ALA A 28 -6.00 3.69 7.89
N HIS A 29 -6.49 4.87 7.53
CA HIS A 29 -7.91 5.21 7.68
C HIS A 29 -8.44 5.89 6.43
N LYS A 30 -7.86 7.01 6.04
CA LYS A 30 -8.40 7.83 4.95
C LYS A 30 -8.38 7.11 3.61
N VAL A 31 -7.29 6.42 3.31
CA VAL A 31 -7.16 5.72 2.02
C VAL A 31 -8.06 4.49 1.94
N LEU A 32 -8.71 4.10 3.03
CA LEU A 32 -9.66 2.99 3.00
C LEU A 32 -11.03 3.41 2.47
N GLU A 33 -11.34 4.70 2.46
CA GLU A 33 -12.63 5.19 2.02
C GLU A 33 -12.84 4.88 0.54
N GLY A 34 -13.86 4.06 0.23
CA GLY A 34 -14.19 3.68 -1.13
C GLY A 34 -13.22 2.70 -1.78
N THR A 35 -12.19 2.28 -1.07
CA THR A 35 -11.21 1.34 -1.60
C THR A 35 -11.77 -0.07 -1.56
N LYS A 36 -11.52 -0.83 -2.62
CA LYS A 36 -11.98 -2.21 -2.77
C LYS A 36 -10.79 -3.12 -3.00
N ILE A 37 -10.98 -4.40 -2.71
CA ILE A 37 -9.99 -5.43 -3.05
C ILE A 37 -9.75 -5.37 -4.55
N GLY A 38 -8.49 -5.37 -4.97
CA GLY A 38 -8.09 -5.21 -6.36
C GLY A 38 -7.69 -3.79 -6.73
N ASP A 39 -8.04 -2.81 -5.90
CA ASP A 39 -7.61 -1.43 -6.14
C ASP A 39 -6.12 -1.27 -5.87
N SER A 40 -5.56 -0.20 -6.41
CA SER A 40 -4.14 0.11 -6.23
C SER A 40 -3.96 1.24 -5.23
N ILE A 41 -2.97 1.09 -4.36
CA ILE A 41 -2.55 2.14 -3.45
C ILE A 41 -1.03 2.27 -3.58
N ALA A 42 -0.56 3.50 -3.76
CA ALA A 42 0.87 3.77 -3.75
C ALA A 42 1.36 3.86 -2.32
N VAL A 43 2.39 3.09 -2.00
CA VAL A 43 3.04 3.08 -0.69
C VAL A 43 4.46 3.58 -0.90
N ASN A 44 4.78 4.76 -0.39
CA ASN A 44 6.04 5.46 -0.66
C ASN A 44 6.34 5.53 -2.17
N GLY A 45 5.29 5.77 -2.96
CA GLY A 45 5.42 5.88 -4.42
C GLY A 45 5.42 4.56 -5.18
N VAL A 46 5.35 3.42 -4.49
CA VAL A 46 5.33 2.11 -5.13
C VAL A 46 3.89 1.62 -5.19
N CYS A 47 3.40 1.35 -6.41
CA CYS A 47 2.02 0.91 -6.63
C CYS A 47 1.84 -0.54 -6.19
N LEU A 48 0.94 -0.77 -5.24
CA LEU A 48 0.63 -2.11 -4.73
C LEU A 48 -0.86 -2.39 -4.90
N THR A 49 -1.19 -3.67 -5.02
CA THR A 49 -2.58 -4.11 -5.18
C THR A 49 -3.15 -4.57 -3.85
N VAL A 50 -4.29 -3.99 -3.47
CA VAL A 50 -4.97 -4.34 -2.22
C VAL A 50 -5.57 -5.73 -2.33
N THR A 51 -5.23 -6.62 -1.39
CA THR A 51 -5.74 -7.99 -1.34
C THR A 51 -6.66 -8.22 -0.15
N ARG A 52 -6.59 -7.38 0.86
CA ARG A 52 -7.45 -7.46 2.04
C ARG A 52 -7.74 -6.07 2.57
N LEU A 53 -8.93 -5.90 3.11
CA LEU A 53 -9.32 -4.68 3.81
C LEU A 53 -9.66 -5.04 5.24
N GLN A 54 -9.06 -4.35 6.19
CA GLN A 54 -9.34 -4.50 7.61
C GLN A 54 -10.00 -3.23 8.13
N HIS A 55 -10.52 -3.32 9.33
CA HIS A 55 -11.17 -2.19 10.01
C HIS A 55 -10.22 -0.97 10.10
N ASP A 56 -8.95 -1.20 10.33
CA ASP A 56 -7.97 -0.13 10.58
C ASP A 56 -6.80 -0.15 9.59
N GLY A 57 -6.96 -0.79 8.44
CA GLY A 57 -5.86 -0.85 7.48
C GLY A 57 -6.14 -1.73 6.28
N PHE A 58 -5.09 -2.07 5.57
CA PHE A 58 -5.19 -2.93 4.40
C PHE A 58 -3.94 -3.78 4.27
N THR A 59 -4.08 -4.86 3.51
CA THR A 59 -2.96 -5.71 3.11
C THR A 59 -2.84 -5.62 1.60
N ALA A 60 -1.62 -5.52 1.10
CA ALA A 60 -1.35 -5.45 -0.33
C ALA A 60 -0.28 -6.46 -0.71
N ASP A 61 -0.43 -7.04 -1.91
CA ASP A 61 0.58 -7.90 -2.47
C ASP A 61 1.73 -7.08 -3.03
N VAL A 62 2.92 -7.63 -2.93
CA VAL A 62 4.13 -7.03 -3.49
C VAL A 62 5.02 -8.12 -4.04
N MET A 63 5.57 -7.92 -5.24
CA MET A 63 6.52 -8.85 -5.82
C MET A 63 7.81 -8.85 -5.01
N ALA A 64 8.44 -10.01 -4.87
CA ALA A 64 9.69 -10.11 -4.13
C ALA A 64 10.77 -9.21 -4.71
N GLU A 65 10.80 -9.06 -6.03
CA GLU A 65 11.73 -8.16 -6.69
C GLU A 65 11.49 -6.71 -6.28
N THR A 66 10.22 -6.30 -6.16
CA THR A 66 9.88 -4.96 -5.70
C THR A 66 10.37 -4.73 -4.27
N LEU A 67 10.21 -5.73 -3.39
CA LEU A 67 10.73 -5.63 -2.03
C LEU A 67 12.26 -5.45 -2.01
N ARG A 68 12.96 -6.13 -2.93
CA ARG A 68 14.42 -6.02 -3.00
C ARG A 68 14.89 -4.72 -3.61
N ARG A 69 14.15 -4.18 -4.59
CA ARG A 69 14.55 -2.97 -5.33
C ARG A 69 14.09 -1.67 -4.71
N THR A 70 13.17 -1.73 -3.75
CA THR A 70 12.63 -0.54 -3.10
C THR A 70 12.95 -0.59 -1.63
N ASN A 71 12.62 0.49 -0.92
CA ASN A 71 12.80 0.54 0.53
C ASN A 71 11.75 -0.26 1.28
N LEU A 72 10.72 -0.78 0.59
CA LEU A 72 9.60 -1.42 1.28
C LEU A 72 10.01 -2.61 2.11
N GLY A 73 10.95 -3.43 1.61
CA GLY A 73 11.40 -4.61 2.34
C GLY A 73 12.24 -4.30 3.56
N GLN A 74 12.71 -3.06 3.68
CA GLN A 74 13.59 -2.64 4.77
C GLN A 74 12.87 -1.77 5.80
N LEU A 75 11.58 -1.52 5.59
CA LEU A 75 10.83 -0.69 6.52
C LEU A 75 10.66 -1.40 7.85
N PRO A 76 10.91 -0.71 8.97
CA PRO A 76 10.68 -1.33 10.27
C PRO A 76 9.18 -1.42 10.58
N ILE A 77 8.79 -2.43 11.35
CA ILE A 77 7.43 -2.49 11.87
C ILE A 77 7.21 -1.23 12.72
N GLY A 78 6.07 -0.59 12.52
CA GLY A 78 5.77 0.69 13.16
C GLY A 78 6.30 1.90 12.38
N GLY A 79 7.01 1.66 11.28
CA GLY A 79 7.52 2.76 10.45
C GLY A 79 6.42 3.43 9.66
N ALA A 80 6.62 4.73 9.36
CA ALA A 80 5.64 5.51 8.62
C ALA A 80 5.83 5.34 7.12
N VAL A 81 4.71 5.31 6.38
CA VAL A 81 4.72 5.26 4.91
C VAL A 81 3.71 6.26 4.36
N ASN A 82 4.05 6.84 3.23
CA ASN A 82 3.18 7.76 2.53
C ASN A 82 2.22 6.99 1.63
N LEU A 83 0.93 7.30 1.71
CA LEU A 83 -0.12 6.57 1.01
C LEU A 83 -0.88 7.48 0.07
N GLU A 84 -1.17 6.95 -1.12
CA GLU A 84 -2.00 7.65 -2.11
C GLU A 84 -2.86 6.60 -2.83
N ARG A 85 -4.17 6.86 -2.93
CA ARG A 85 -5.06 6.02 -3.73
C ARG A 85 -4.89 6.33 -5.21
N ALA A 86 -5.07 5.32 -6.06
CA ALA A 86 -5.12 5.55 -7.50
C ALA A 86 -6.36 6.38 -7.84
N MET A 87 -6.19 7.39 -8.70
CA MET A 87 -7.33 8.14 -9.22
C MET A 87 -8.10 7.24 -10.18
N ALA A 88 -9.41 7.18 -10.04
CA ALA A 88 -10.24 6.42 -10.96
C ALA A 88 -10.15 7.01 -12.38
N SER A 89 -10.25 6.14 -13.38
CA SER A 89 -10.15 6.58 -14.78
C SER A 89 -11.25 7.56 -15.15
N ASP A 90 -12.36 7.58 -14.44
CA ASP A 90 -13.46 8.51 -14.66
C ASP A 90 -13.38 9.77 -13.77
N GLY A 91 -12.29 9.93 -13.04
CA GLY A 91 -12.06 11.13 -12.26
C GLY A 91 -12.85 11.27 -10.98
N ARG A 92 -13.27 10.17 -10.38
CA ARG A 92 -14.12 10.22 -9.18
C ARG A 92 -13.39 10.51 -7.87
N PHE A 93 -12.11 10.66 -7.92
CA PHE A 93 -11.36 11.04 -6.71
C PHE A 93 -11.02 12.50 -6.74
#